data_32c4ae235df4f09ab3a18e3475abf39b
#
_entry.id   32c4ae235df4f09ab3a18e3475abf39b
#
_cell.length_a   1.000
_cell.length_b   1.000
_cell.length_c   1.000
_cell.angle_alpha   90.00
_cell.angle_beta   90.00
_cell.angle_gamma   90.00
#
_symmetry.space_group_name_H-M   'P 1'
#
loop_
_entity.id
_entity.type
_entity.pdbx_description
1 polymer ?
#
loop_
_entity_poly.entity_id
_entity_poly.type
_entity_poly.pdbx_seq_one_letter_code
_entity_poly.pdbx_strand_id
1 'polypeptide(L)'
;MDSTPTLIPAAPSKPAEGERDTVIKQAELDQISQEMLGIIADMGSEGTPGAVNIRANGCLAARTNSDNIRIESKTDKPGIDIIVAPHTKGEQVHIPVVLTQTGENDMVYNDFYIGEGADVYIVAGCGIHNDGDCASEHDGIHTFYLEPNSHVVYVERHYGEGDGTGERILNPTTEVHMKAGSSMEMEMDQIRGVSSTVRTTKGELAEDCRLLVVEKLMTHGRQTAESDLDFVMRGDGSSVRVVSRSV
;
A
#
# COMPACT_ATOMS: atom_id res chain seq x y z
N MET A 1 16.62 -12.89 27.02
CA MET A 1 15.87 -11.82 26.38
C MET A 1 14.55 -12.44 26.02
N ASP A 2 13.50 -11.96 26.65
CA ASP A 2 12.16 -12.57 26.60
C ASP A 2 11.54 -12.23 25.25
N SER A 3 11.55 -13.20 24.33
CA SER A 3 10.95 -13.08 23.00
C SER A 3 9.50 -13.52 23.07
N THR A 4 8.65 -12.64 23.58
CA THR A 4 7.20 -12.81 23.42
C THR A 4 6.90 -12.70 21.92
N PRO A 5 6.30 -13.72 21.27
CA PRO A 5 5.94 -13.59 19.86
C PRO A 5 4.94 -12.43 19.71
N THR A 6 5.19 -11.56 18.74
CA THR A 6 4.25 -10.49 18.40
C THR A 6 2.91 -11.13 18.04
N LEU A 7 1.91 -10.94 18.89
CA LEU A 7 0.57 -11.44 18.63
C LEU A 7 -0.02 -10.67 17.46
N ILE A 8 -0.22 -11.35 16.33
CA ILE A 8 -0.99 -10.79 15.21
C ILE A 8 -2.40 -10.50 15.75
N PRO A 9 -2.87 -9.25 15.70
CA PRO A 9 -4.21 -8.94 16.16
C PRO A 9 -5.25 -9.73 15.37
N ALA A 10 -6.32 -10.14 16.02
CA ALA A 10 -7.44 -10.77 15.32
C ALA A 10 -8.06 -9.74 14.38
N ALA A 11 -8.41 -10.17 13.16
CA ALA A 11 -9.16 -9.31 12.24
C ALA A 11 -10.41 -8.73 12.95
N PRO A 12 -10.73 -7.44 12.73
CA PRO A 12 -11.89 -6.83 13.35
C PRO A 12 -13.16 -7.65 13.07
N SER A 13 -14.02 -7.78 14.07
CA SER A 13 -15.29 -8.51 13.95
C SER A 13 -16.19 -7.88 12.89
N LYS A 14 -16.96 -8.69 12.15
CA LYS A 14 -17.91 -8.22 11.13
C LYS A 14 -18.69 -7.00 11.61
N PRO A 15 -18.77 -5.91 10.79
CA PRO A 15 -19.66 -4.79 11.10
C PRO A 15 -21.11 -5.25 11.08
N ALA A 16 -21.95 -4.53 11.83
CA ALA A 16 -23.39 -4.70 11.76
C ALA A 16 -23.88 -4.38 10.34
N GLU A 17 -24.81 -5.18 9.83
CA GLU A 17 -25.48 -4.94 8.54
C GLU A 17 -26.05 -3.52 8.49
N GLY A 18 -25.50 -2.63 7.64
CA GLY A 18 -26.07 -1.29 7.46
C GLY A 18 -25.18 -0.20 6.88
N GLU A 19 -23.86 -0.32 6.87
CA GLU A 19 -23.01 0.65 6.17
C GLU A 19 -22.95 0.32 4.67
N ARG A 20 -23.81 1.00 3.91
CA ARG A 20 -23.74 0.98 2.45
C ARG A 20 -22.57 1.83 2.00
N ASP A 21 -21.77 1.27 1.11
CA ASP A 21 -20.67 1.94 0.42
C ASP A 21 -21.10 3.31 -0.09
N THR A 22 -20.46 4.37 0.40
CA THR A 22 -20.63 5.69 -0.19
C THR A 22 -19.78 5.71 -1.47
N VAL A 23 -20.38 5.34 -2.59
CA VAL A 23 -19.76 5.44 -3.91
C VAL A 23 -19.70 6.93 -4.28
N ILE A 24 -18.60 7.59 -3.94
CA ILE A 24 -18.22 8.84 -4.61
C ILE A 24 -17.67 8.40 -5.95
N LYS A 25 -18.25 8.91 -7.03
CA LYS A 25 -17.89 8.45 -8.38
C LYS A 25 -16.49 8.92 -8.71
N GLN A 26 -15.62 8.03 -9.16
CA GLN A 26 -14.32 8.36 -9.76
C GLN A 26 -14.41 9.49 -10.81
N ALA A 27 -15.58 9.62 -11.48
CA ALA A 27 -15.90 10.68 -12.42
C ALA A 27 -15.98 12.10 -11.81
N GLU A 28 -15.92 12.26 -10.48
CA GLU A 28 -15.89 13.55 -9.79
C GLU A 28 -14.48 14.04 -9.48
N LEU A 29 -13.45 13.20 -9.74
CA LEU A 29 -12.06 13.60 -9.63
C LEU A 29 -11.66 14.50 -10.82
N ASP A 30 -10.75 15.43 -10.58
CA ASP A 30 -10.17 16.24 -11.63
C ASP A 30 -9.39 15.40 -12.65
N GLN A 31 -9.10 15.99 -13.81
CA GLN A 31 -8.43 15.28 -14.90
C GLN A 31 -7.03 14.80 -14.49
N ILE A 32 -6.27 15.61 -13.74
CA ILE A 32 -4.91 15.27 -13.29
C ILE A 32 -4.97 14.03 -12.39
N SER A 33 -5.88 14.03 -11.40
CA SER A 33 -6.09 12.87 -10.52
C SER A 33 -6.44 11.61 -11.32
N GLN A 34 -7.29 11.71 -12.34
CA GLN A 34 -7.67 10.55 -13.18
C GLN A 34 -6.49 10.01 -13.99
N GLU A 35 -5.66 10.88 -14.58
CA GLU A 35 -4.47 10.49 -15.31
C GLU A 35 -3.44 9.81 -14.40
N MET A 36 -3.24 10.35 -13.20
CA MET A 36 -2.34 9.75 -12.20
C MET A 36 -2.81 8.35 -11.76
N LEU A 37 -4.11 8.15 -11.52
CA LEU A 37 -4.67 6.84 -11.16
C LEU A 37 -4.37 5.76 -12.22
N GLY A 38 -4.37 6.14 -13.51
CA GLY A 38 -3.95 5.25 -14.59
C GLY A 38 -2.49 4.83 -14.50
N ILE A 39 -1.61 5.70 -14.02
CA ILE A 39 -0.17 5.45 -13.90
C ILE A 39 0.16 4.61 -12.67
N ILE A 40 -0.40 4.99 -11.51
CA ILE A 40 0.01 4.42 -10.22
C ILE A 40 -0.78 3.17 -9.82
N ALA A 41 -1.99 2.98 -10.35
CA ALA A 41 -2.88 1.92 -9.88
C ALA A 41 -3.51 1.07 -10.99
N ASP A 42 -3.07 1.21 -12.23
CA ASP A 42 -3.64 0.51 -13.41
C ASP A 42 -5.17 0.71 -13.54
N MET A 43 -5.69 1.83 -13.02
CA MET A 43 -7.13 2.12 -13.02
C MET A 43 -7.52 2.82 -14.31
N GLY A 44 -8.13 2.08 -15.23
CA GLY A 44 -8.69 2.61 -16.47
C GLY A 44 -10.13 3.09 -16.33
N SER A 45 -10.68 3.66 -17.42
CA SER A 45 -12.06 4.16 -17.49
C SER A 45 -13.15 3.08 -17.35
N GLU A 46 -12.81 1.82 -17.46
CA GLU A 46 -13.75 0.68 -17.40
C GLU A 46 -13.97 0.13 -15.98
N GLY A 47 -13.34 0.76 -14.96
CA GLY A 47 -13.38 0.29 -13.57
C GLY A 47 -12.31 -0.76 -13.28
N THR A 48 -12.06 -0.98 -11.98
CA THR A 48 -11.09 -1.96 -11.50
C THR A 48 -11.85 -3.10 -10.83
N PRO A 49 -11.56 -4.36 -11.19
CA PRO A 49 -12.18 -5.49 -10.51
C PRO A 49 -11.67 -5.61 -9.07
N GLY A 50 -12.57 -5.90 -8.13
CA GLY A 50 -12.25 -6.15 -6.74
C GLY A 50 -12.59 -5.00 -5.80
N ALA A 51 -11.90 -4.94 -4.64
CA ALA A 51 -12.10 -3.90 -3.65
C ALA A 51 -11.23 -2.67 -3.95
N VAL A 52 -11.78 -1.48 -3.76
CA VAL A 52 -11.11 -0.22 -4.12
C VAL A 52 -11.27 0.81 -2.99
N ASN A 53 -10.21 1.56 -2.69
CA ASN A 53 -10.27 2.74 -1.84
C ASN A 53 -9.38 3.84 -2.39
N ILE A 54 -9.97 4.83 -3.04
CA ILE A 54 -9.24 5.98 -3.60
C ILE A 54 -9.23 7.12 -2.59
N ARG A 55 -8.04 7.65 -2.33
CA ARG A 55 -7.87 8.91 -1.59
C ARG A 55 -7.38 10.01 -2.53
N ALA A 56 -7.92 11.21 -2.36
CA ALA A 56 -7.49 12.40 -3.07
C ALA A 56 -7.40 13.58 -2.09
N ASN A 57 -6.24 14.24 -2.04
CA ASN A 57 -5.98 15.41 -1.19
C ASN A 57 -6.46 15.19 0.26
N GLY A 58 -5.98 14.11 0.90
CA GLY A 58 -6.29 13.76 2.28
C GLY A 58 -7.70 13.21 2.55
N CYS A 59 -8.58 13.14 1.53
CA CYS A 59 -9.97 12.74 1.67
C CYS A 59 -10.27 11.40 0.98
N LEU A 60 -11.29 10.67 1.47
CA LEU A 60 -11.84 9.52 0.78
C LEU A 60 -12.60 10.01 -0.48
N ALA A 61 -12.16 9.56 -1.65
CA ALA A 61 -12.80 9.89 -2.93
C ALA A 61 -13.74 8.78 -3.43
N ALA A 62 -13.37 7.51 -3.26
CA ALA A 62 -14.22 6.38 -3.60
C ALA A 62 -13.86 5.15 -2.77
N ARG A 63 -14.86 4.30 -2.48
CA ARG A 63 -14.66 3.00 -1.86
C ARG A 63 -15.68 1.99 -2.39
N THR A 64 -15.18 0.79 -2.69
CA THR A 64 -16.00 -0.38 -2.99
C THR A 64 -15.43 -1.60 -2.29
N ASN A 65 -16.28 -2.48 -1.82
CA ASN A 65 -15.94 -3.80 -1.28
C ASN A 65 -16.27 -4.89 -2.30
N SER A 66 -15.69 -6.06 -2.14
CA SER A 66 -16.09 -7.26 -2.86
C SER A 66 -16.82 -8.24 -1.92
N ASP A 67 -17.19 -9.40 -2.42
CA ASP A 67 -17.85 -10.43 -1.59
C ASP A 67 -16.92 -10.96 -0.48
N ASN A 68 -15.59 -11.00 -0.75
CA ASN A 68 -14.60 -11.57 0.15
C ASN A 68 -13.61 -10.55 0.72
N ILE A 69 -13.63 -9.31 0.25
CA ILE A 69 -12.71 -8.26 0.71
C ILE A 69 -13.50 -7.05 1.19
N ARG A 70 -13.25 -6.66 2.43
CA ARG A 70 -13.86 -5.51 3.08
C ARG A 70 -12.83 -4.47 3.42
N ILE A 71 -13.10 -3.21 3.10
CA ILE A 71 -12.27 -2.06 3.44
C ILE A 71 -13.07 -1.16 4.40
N GLU A 72 -12.51 -0.88 5.57
CA GLU A 72 -13.13 -0.07 6.62
C GLU A 72 -12.22 1.10 7.00
N SER A 73 -12.81 2.24 7.33
CA SER A 73 -12.03 3.36 7.89
C SER A 73 -11.66 3.05 9.33
N LYS A 74 -10.42 3.34 9.70
CA LYS A 74 -9.99 3.32 11.10
C LYS A 74 -10.73 4.40 11.90
N THR A 75 -10.98 4.14 13.17
CA THR A 75 -11.68 5.05 14.08
C THR A 75 -10.74 5.82 15.01
N ASP A 76 -9.50 5.39 15.14
CA ASP A 76 -8.49 5.91 16.06
C ASP A 76 -7.43 6.79 15.40
N LYS A 77 -7.21 6.62 14.08
CA LYS A 77 -6.19 7.33 13.29
C LYS A 77 -6.57 7.36 11.81
N PRO A 78 -6.00 8.28 10.99
CA PRO A 78 -6.24 8.27 9.55
C PRO A 78 -5.79 6.95 8.93
N GLY A 79 -6.63 6.36 8.07
CA GLY A 79 -6.30 5.11 7.37
C GLY A 79 -7.44 4.13 7.30
N ILE A 80 -7.12 2.90 6.91
CA ILE A 80 -8.08 1.84 6.64
C ILE A 80 -7.61 0.48 7.15
N ASP A 81 -8.59 -0.39 7.44
CA ASP A 81 -8.40 -1.82 7.61
C ASP A 81 -8.89 -2.54 6.34
N ILE A 82 -8.04 -3.36 5.74
CA ILE A 82 -8.34 -4.20 4.59
C ILE A 82 -8.42 -5.65 5.09
N ILE A 83 -9.62 -6.23 5.03
CA ILE A 83 -9.90 -7.54 5.59
C ILE A 83 -10.23 -8.50 4.45
N VAL A 84 -9.33 -9.44 4.20
CA VAL A 84 -9.49 -10.50 3.20
C VAL A 84 -9.95 -11.78 3.87
N ALA A 85 -11.08 -12.32 3.44
CA ALA A 85 -11.63 -13.55 4.00
C ALA A 85 -10.69 -14.76 3.72
N PRO A 86 -10.69 -15.78 4.60
CA PRO A 86 -9.95 -17.01 4.35
C PRO A 86 -10.32 -17.64 3.01
N HIS A 87 -9.31 -18.23 2.33
CA HIS A 87 -9.45 -18.94 1.06
C HIS A 87 -9.94 -18.10 -0.14
N THR A 88 -9.95 -16.77 -0.03
CA THR A 88 -10.17 -15.85 -1.15
C THR A 88 -9.16 -16.14 -2.25
N LYS A 89 -9.60 -16.21 -3.52
CA LYS A 89 -8.73 -16.49 -4.67
C LYS A 89 -8.98 -15.52 -5.81
N GLY A 90 -7.87 -14.98 -6.37
CA GLY A 90 -7.89 -14.19 -7.60
C GLY A 90 -8.60 -12.84 -7.49
N GLU A 91 -8.86 -12.35 -6.28
CA GLU A 91 -9.40 -11.01 -6.07
C GLU A 91 -8.28 -9.96 -5.92
N GLN A 92 -8.62 -8.71 -6.21
CA GLN A 92 -7.69 -7.60 -6.21
C GLN A 92 -8.13 -6.51 -5.23
N VAL A 93 -7.14 -5.78 -4.72
CA VAL A 93 -7.35 -4.58 -3.88
C VAL A 93 -6.57 -3.43 -4.49
N HIS A 94 -7.22 -2.28 -4.70
CA HIS A 94 -6.56 -1.07 -5.17
C HIS A 94 -6.77 0.06 -4.17
N ILE A 95 -5.67 0.60 -3.64
CA ILE A 95 -5.68 1.68 -2.63
C ILE A 95 -4.81 2.88 -3.04
N PRO A 96 -5.06 3.49 -4.21
CA PRO A 96 -4.27 4.63 -4.65
C PRO A 96 -4.55 5.90 -3.82
N VAL A 97 -3.49 6.72 -3.72
CA VAL A 97 -3.53 8.07 -3.15
C VAL A 97 -3.00 9.07 -4.17
N VAL A 98 -3.74 10.16 -4.40
CA VAL A 98 -3.31 11.26 -5.26
C VAL A 98 -3.36 12.57 -4.48
N LEU A 99 -2.28 13.35 -4.55
CA LEU A 99 -2.19 14.71 -4.04
C LEU A 99 -2.00 15.66 -5.23
N THR A 100 -2.93 16.59 -5.42
CA THR A 100 -2.90 17.58 -6.51
C THR A 100 -2.90 19.01 -6.02
N GLN A 101 -2.95 19.20 -4.69
CA GLN A 101 -2.87 20.51 -4.05
C GLN A 101 -1.46 20.69 -3.46
N THR A 102 -0.86 21.86 -3.71
CA THR A 102 0.44 22.20 -3.14
C THR A 102 0.36 22.37 -1.62
N GLY A 103 1.40 21.92 -0.90
CA GLY A 103 1.47 22.07 0.55
C GLY A 103 0.66 21.03 1.34
N GLU A 104 0.12 20.00 0.68
CA GLU A 104 -0.56 18.90 1.36
C GLU A 104 0.44 17.99 2.10
N ASN A 105 0.05 17.59 3.32
CA ASN A 105 0.74 16.58 4.10
C ASN A 105 -0.29 15.52 4.53
N ASP A 106 -0.20 14.32 3.95
CA ASP A 106 -1.15 13.23 4.18
C ASP A 106 -0.41 12.00 4.74
N MET A 107 -0.69 11.64 5.98
CA MET A 107 -0.18 10.44 6.62
C MET A 107 -1.33 9.46 6.88
N VAL A 108 -1.18 8.21 6.44
CA VAL A 108 -2.20 7.16 6.58
C VAL A 108 -1.64 5.84 7.08
N TYR A 109 -2.47 5.12 7.84
CA TYR A 109 -2.16 3.82 8.41
C TYR A 109 -3.09 2.78 7.82
N ASN A 110 -2.56 1.86 7.04
CA ASN A 110 -3.34 0.82 6.36
C ASN A 110 -2.92 -0.55 6.87
N ASP A 111 -3.83 -1.25 7.53
CA ASP A 111 -3.57 -2.60 8.03
C ASP A 111 -4.29 -3.63 7.14
N PHE A 112 -3.54 -4.62 6.69
CA PHE A 112 -4.00 -5.69 5.81
C PHE A 112 -4.08 -7.00 6.58
N TYR A 113 -5.29 -7.50 6.77
CA TYR A 113 -5.56 -8.78 7.42
C TYR A 113 -5.86 -9.82 6.35
N ILE A 114 -4.88 -10.64 6.03
CA ILE A 114 -4.97 -11.64 4.95
C ILE A 114 -5.32 -12.99 5.53
N GLY A 115 -6.53 -13.48 5.26
CA GLY A 115 -7.05 -14.72 5.80
C GLY A 115 -6.27 -15.97 5.37
N GLU A 116 -6.40 -17.04 6.16
CA GLU A 116 -5.74 -18.31 5.92
C GLU A 116 -5.98 -18.81 4.49
N GLY A 117 -4.91 -19.20 3.80
CA GLY A 117 -4.98 -19.73 2.44
C GLY A 117 -5.52 -18.78 1.38
N ALA A 118 -5.66 -17.48 1.67
CA ALA A 118 -6.03 -16.48 0.68
C ALA A 118 -4.91 -16.27 -0.35
N ASP A 119 -5.27 -15.78 -1.55
CA ASP A 119 -4.36 -15.49 -2.66
C ASP A 119 -4.87 -14.25 -3.38
N VAL A 120 -4.21 -13.10 -3.15
CA VAL A 120 -4.71 -11.80 -3.56
C VAL A 120 -3.61 -10.93 -4.15
N TYR A 121 -4.02 -10.04 -5.06
CA TYR A 121 -3.19 -9.02 -5.68
C TYR A 121 -3.56 -7.64 -5.14
N ILE A 122 -2.59 -6.90 -4.63
CA ILE A 122 -2.82 -5.61 -3.97
C ILE A 122 -1.97 -4.54 -4.67
N VAL A 123 -2.60 -3.45 -5.09
CA VAL A 123 -1.93 -2.29 -5.68
C VAL A 123 -2.11 -1.08 -4.78
N ALA A 124 -0.99 -0.56 -4.27
CA ALA A 124 -0.92 0.70 -3.56
C ALA A 124 -0.10 1.68 -4.39
N GLY A 125 -0.73 2.69 -4.93
CA GLY A 125 -0.05 3.68 -5.74
C GLY A 125 -0.14 5.05 -5.09
N CYS A 126 0.98 5.79 -5.04
CA CYS A 126 1.02 7.14 -4.51
C CYS A 126 1.53 8.11 -5.58
N GLY A 127 0.75 9.14 -5.87
CA GLY A 127 1.09 10.15 -6.86
C GLY A 127 0.96 11.57 -6.32
N ILE A 128 1.96 12.42 -6.59
CA ILE A 128 1.94 13.84 -6.21
C ILE A 128 2.12 14.69 -7.46
N HIS A 129 1.11 15.52 -7.76
CA HIS A 129 1.20 16.63 -8.68
C HIS A 129 1.39 17.93 -7.89
N ASN A 130 2.46 18.67 -8.15
CA ASN A 130 2.76 19.90 -7.43
C ASN A 130 3.23 21.00 -8.38
N ASP A 131 2.36 21.99 -8.63
CA ASP A 131 2.64 23.18 -9.43
C ASP A 131 2.99 24.41 -8.57
N GLY A 132 3.02 24.28 -7.26
CA GLY A 132 3.31 25.35 -6.32
C GLY A 132 4.76 25.36 -5.82
N ASP A 133 5.00 26.19 -4.80
CA ASP A 133 6.31 26.37 -4.17
C ASP A 133 6.44 25.70 -2.79
N CYS A 134 5.34 25.19 -2.22
CA CYS A 134 5.34 24.45 -0.97
C CYS A 134 5.53 22.95 -1.24
N ALA A 135 6.22 22.24 -0.35
CA ALA A 135 6.37 20.81 -0.42
C ALA A 135 5.02 20.09 -0.21
N SER A 136 4.78 19.02 -0.96
CA SER A 136 3.68 18.09 -0.71
C SER A 136 4.26 16.73 -0.34
N GLU A 137 3.68 16.09 0.69
CA GLU A 137 4.20 14.86 1.30
C GLU A 137 3.08 13.85 1.52
N HIS A 138 3.37 12.58 1.25
CA HIS A 138 2.51 11.48 1.64
C HIS A 138 3.32 10.37 2.30
N ASP A 139 2.90 9.99 3.50
CA ASP A 139 3.48 8.93 4.30
C ASP A 139 2.48 7.78 4.46
N GLY A 140 2.63 6.74 3.64
CA GLY A 140 1.87 5.51 3.75
C GLY A 140 2.52 4.54 4.73
N ILE A 141 1.83 4.21 5.82
CA ILE A 141 2.28 3.21 6.79
C ILE A 141 1.40 1.97 6.58
N HIS A 142 2.00 0.90 6.08
CA HIS A 142 1.31 -0.34 5.69
C HIS A 142 1.76 -1.48 6.58
N THR A 143 0.81 -2.14 7.27
CA THR A 143 1.10 -3.32 8.07
C THR A 143 0.34 -4.53 7.54
N PHE A 144 1.07 -5.57 7.16
CA PHE A 144 0.52 -6.81 6.62
C PHE A 144 0.54 -7.91 7.69
N TYR A 145 -0.60 -8.53 7.93
CA TYR A 145 -0.78 -9.71 8.77
C TYR A 145 -1.22 -10.87 7.89
N LEU A 146 -0.28 -11.77 7.57
CA LEU A 146 -0.52 -12.93 6.72
C LEU A 146 -0.81 -14.16 7.57
N GLU A 147 -2.04 -14.68 7.49
CA GLU A 147 -2.42 -15.95 8.11
C GLU A 147 -1.77 -17.15 7.39
N PRO A 148 -1.76 -18.36 7.99
CA PRO A 148 -1.05 -19.51 7.43
C PRO A 148 -1.43 -19.80 5.98
N ASN A 149 -0.42 -20.18 5.16
CA ASN A 149 -0.57 -20.57 3.77
C ASN A 149 -1.22 -19.52 2.85
N SER A 150 -1.27 -18.26 3.26
CA SER A 150 -1.72 -17.17 2.41
C SER A 150 -0.62 -16.74 1.44
N HIS A 151 -1.05 -16.16 0.31
CA HIS A 151 -0.18 -15.58 -0.70
C HIS A 151 -0.62 -14.17 -1.05
N VAL A 152 0.33 -13.23 -1.11
CA VAL A 152 0.09 -11.84 -1.49
C VAL A 152 1.09 -11.42 -2.55
N VAL A 153 0.59 -10.84 -3.64
CA VAL A 153 1.40 -10.02 -4.54
C VAL A 153 1.06 -8.56 -4.25
N TYR A 154 2.03 -7.79 -3.78
CA TYR A 154 1.88 -6.38 -3.44
C TYR A 154 2.71 -5.52 -4.38
N VAL A 155 2.04 -4.60 -5.08
CA VAL A 155 2.68 -3.64 -5.98
C VAL A 155 2.48 -2.24 -5.45
N GLU A 156 3.59 -1.52 -5.24
CA GLU A 156 3.58 -0.13 -4.83
C GLU A 156 4.25 0.73 -5.89
N ARG A 157 3.57 1.78 -6.35
CA ARG A 157 4.10 2.69 -7.36
C ARG A 157 4.12 4.12 -6.86
N HIS A 158 5.27 4.76 -6.98
CA HIS A 158 5.49 6.16 -6.64
C HIS A 158 5.71 6.99 -7.90
N TYR A 159 4.99 8.10 -7.99
CA TYR A 159 5.03 8.99 -9.13
C TYR A 159 4.93 10.45 -8.70
N GLY A 160 5.76 11.30 -9.28
CA GLY A 160 5.73 12.74 -9.05
C GLY A 160 5.71 13.50 -10.36
N GLU A 161 4.95 14.60 -10.43
CA GLU A 161 4.91 15.51 -11.56
C GLU A 161 4.55 16.94 -11.15
N GLY A 162 4.49 17.86 -12.12
CA GLY A 162 4.17 19.27 -11.94
C GLY A 162 5.38 20.16 -12.16
N ASP A 163 5.10 21.41 -12.54
CA ASP A 163 6.11 22.43 -12.92
C ASP A 163 6.53 23.31 -11.72
N GLY A 164 5.94 23.10 -10.54
CA GLY A 164 6.26 23.84 -9.33
C GLY A 164 7.65 23.54 -8.77
N THR A 165 8.13 24.43 -7.90
CA THR A 165 9.41 24.30 -7.20
C THR A 165 9.31 23.55 -5.87
N GLY A 166 8.08 23.32 -5.38
CA GLY A 166 7.82 22.56 -4.17
C GLY A 166 8.20 21.08 -4.31
N GLU A 167 8.76 20.52 -3.26
CA GLU A 167 9.16 19.12 -3.25
C GLU A 167 7.96 18.17 -3.28
N ARG A 168 8.16 16.97 -3.84
CA ARG A 168 7.23 15.85 -3.84
C ARG A 168 7.87 14.72 -3.05
N ILE A 169 7.37 14.50 -1.83
CA ILE A 169 7.99 13.63 -0.83
C ILE A 169 7.08 12.42 -0.60
N LEU A 170 7.66 11.22 -0.70
CA LEU A 170 6.96 9.95 -0.50
C LEU A 170 7.79 9.05 0.42
N ASN A 171 7.40 8.93 1.70
CA ASN A 171 8.11 8.13 2.70
C ASN A 171 7.27 6.92 3.16
N PRO A 172 7.26 5.82 2.41
CA PRO A 172 6.50 4.64 2.78
C PRO A 172 7.20 3.86 3.90
N THR A 173 6.39 3.36 4.81
CA THR A 173 6.80 2.36 5.79
C THR A 173 5.96 1.10 5.59
N THR A 174 6.60 -0.05 5.44
CA THR A 174 5.90 -1.33 5.31
C THR A 174 6.40 -2.31 6.38
N GLU A 175 5.47 -2.91 7.12
CA GLU A 175 5.76 -3.95 8.09
C GLU A 175 4.99 -5.23 7.74
N VAL A 176 5.65 -6.39 7.76
CA VAL A 176 5.08 -7.66 7.34
C VAL A 176 5.22 -8.70 8.44
N HIS A 177 4.09 -9.24 8.91
CA HIS A 177 4.02 -10.35 9.86
C HIS A 177 3.50 -11.59 9.16
N MET A 178 4.36 -12.60 8.98
CA MET A 178 4.06 -13.80 8.21
C MET A 178 3.94 -15.02 9.09
N LYS A 179 2.76 -15.66 9.12
CA LYS A 179 2.54 -16.96 9.75
C LYS A 179 2.99 -18.10 8.84
N ALA A 180 3.13 -19.28 9.41
CA ALA A 180 3.70 -20.46 8.79
C ALA A 180 3.16 -20.76 7.38
N GLY A 181 4.08 -21.03 6.45
CA GLY A 181 3.77 -21.38 5.07
C GLY A 181 3.25 -20.24 4.20
N SER A 182 3.13 -19.02 4.72
CA SER A 182 2.70 -17.87 3.91
C SER A 182 3.80 -17.37 3.00
N SER A 183 3.41 -16.66 1.93
CA SER A 183 4.34 -16.07 0.97
C SER A 183 3.90 -14.68 0.53
N MET A 184 4.88 -13.81 0.24
CA MET A 184 4.61 -12.46 -0.26
C MET A 184 5.65 -12.07 -1.31
N GLU A 185 5.17 -11.48 -2.40
CA GLU A 185 5.99 -10.80 -3.39
C GLU A 185 5.69 -9.31 -3.33
N MET A 186 6.72 -8.49 -3.11
CA MET A 186 6.61 -7.03 -3.05
C MET A 186 7.35 -6.44 -4.25
N GLU A 187 6.66 -5.69 -5.09
CA GLU A 187 7.25 -4.90 -6.17
C GLU A 187 7.04 -3.42 -5.85
N MET A 188 8.14 -2.71 -5.63
CA MET A 188 8.14 -1.31 -5.19
C MET A 188 8.86 -0.45 -6.21
N ASP A 189 8.09 0.30 -7.01
CA ASP A 189 8.57 1.06 -8.16
C ASP A 189 8.46 2.57 -7.89
N GLN A 190 9.60 3.27 -7.80
CA GLN A 190 9.62 4.72 -7.92
C GLN A 190 9.83 5.07 -9.39
N ILE A 191 8.74 5.51 -10.06
CA ILE A 191 8.71 5.65 -11.52
C ILE A 191 9.48 6.88 -11.96
N ARG A 192 9.15 8.08 -11.42
CA ARG A 192 9.83 9.35 -11.68
C ARG A 192 9.31 10.48 -10.81
N GLY A 193 10.04 11.62 -10.79
CA GLY A 193 9.57 12.93 -10.34
C GLY A 193 9.41 13.09 -8.82
N VAL A 194 9.68 12.05 -8.04
CA VAL A 194 9.73 12.11 -6.58
C VAL A 194 11.00 12.83 -6.16
N SER A 195 10.88 13.89 -5.37
CA SER A 195 12.03 14.71 -4.94
C SER A 195 12.89 13.97 -3.92
N SER A 196 12.23 13.35 -2.94
CA SER A 196 12.89 12.50 -1.96
C SER A 196 11.99 11.36 -1.49
N THR A 197 12.60 10.23 -1.17
CA THR A 197 11.94 9.12 -0.50
C THR A 197 12.87 8.50 0.54
N VAL A 198 12.31 8.20 1.72
CA VAL A 198 12.93 7.35 2.74
C VAL A 198 11.98 6.17 2.97
N ARG A 199 12.33 5.03 2.42
CA ARG A 199 11.55 3.80 2.50
C ARG A 199 12.05 2.95 3.66
N THR A 200 11.15 2.49 4.51
CA THR A 200 11.45 1.51 5.55
C THR A 200 10.61 0.26 5.34
N THR A 201 11.25 -0.91 5.24
CA THR A 201 10.55 -2.18 5.11
C THR A 201 11.04 -3.16 6.17
N LYS A 202 10.13 -3.67 6.99
CA LYS A 202 10.43 -4.63 8.06
C LYS A 202 9.60 -5.89 7.90
N GLY A 203 10.12 -7.02 8.35
CA GLY A 203 9.36 -8.26 8.31
C GLY A 203 9.76 -9.26 9.37
N GLU A 204 8.78 -9.95 9.92
CA GLU A 204 8.94 -11.13 10.78
C GLU A 204 8.33 -12.36 10.12
N LEU A 205 9.16 -13.38 9.90
CA LEU A 205 8.79 -14.61 9.19
C LEU A 205 8.79 -15.81 10.14
N ALA A 206 7.67 -16.51 10.24
CA ALA A 206 7.57 -17.81 10.89
C ALA A 206 8.18 -18.92 10.00
N GLU A 207 7.89 -20.18 10.29
CA GLU A 207 8.45 -21.32 9.53
C GLU A 207 7.90 -21.38 8.09
N ASP A 208 8.72 -21.89 7.17
CA ASP A 208 8.38 -22.11 5.76
C ASP A 208 7.84 -20.88 4.99
N CYS A 209 8.08 -19.67 5.49
CA CYS A 209 7.68 -18.43 4.84
C CYS A 209 8.64 -18.05 3.71
N ARG A 210 8.08 -17.36 2.69
CA ARG A 210 8.87 -16.84 1.56
C ARG A 210 8.51 -15.39 1.29
N LEU A 211 9.51 -14.52 1.34
CA LEU A 211 9.38 -13.09 1.02
C LEU A 211 10.32 -12.74 -0.12
N LEU A 212 9.75 -12.24 -1.22
CA LEU A 212 10.50 -11.62 -2.32
C LEU A 212 10.25 -10.12 -2.30
N VAL A 213 11.31 -9.32 -2.25
CA VAL A 213 11.26 -7.86 -2.36
C VAL A 213 12.01 -7.43 -3.62
N VAL A 214 11.33 -6.74 -4.51
CA VAL A 214 11.89 -6.17 -5.74
C VAL A 214 11.70 -4.66 -5.69
N GLU A 215 12.80 -3.91 -5.63
CA GLU A 215 12.79 -2.45 -5.66
C GLU A 215 13.37 -1.93 -6.98
N LYS A 216 12.71 -0.92 -7.55
CA LYS A 216 13.20 -0.17 -8.71
C LYS A 216 13.11 1.32 -8.40
N LEU A 217 14.23 1.95 -8.12
CA LEU A 217 14.32 3.33 -7.68
C LEU A 217 14.94 4.19 -8.78
N MET A 218 14.13 5.07 -9.40
CA MET A 218 14.61 6.04 -10.39
C MET A 218 14.73 7.42 -9.75
N THR A 219 15.93 8.00 -9.83
CA THR A 219 16.22 9.35 -9.38
C THR A 219 16.86 10.16 -10.52
N HIS A 220 16.58 11.47 -10.54
CA HIS A 220 17.17 12.38 -11.52
C HIS A 220 17.60 13.70 -10.87
N GLY A 221 18.77 14.20 -11.23
CA GLY A 221 19.25 15.49 -10.79
C GLY A 221 19.57 15.53 -9.29
N ARG A 222 18.73 16.20 -8.51
CA ARG A 222 18.90 16.33 -7.05
C ARG A 222 18.00 15.40 -6.24
N GLN A 223 17.24 14.55 -6.90
CA GLN A 223 16.35 13.61 -6.23
C GLN A 223 17.16 12.60 -5.39
N THR A 224 16.59 12.19 -4.27
CA THR A 224 17.20 11.23 -3.36
C THR A 224 16.25 10.06 -3.07
N ALA A 225 16.81 8.87 -2.91
CA ALA A 225 16.08 7.69 -2.49
C ALA A 225 16.94 6.89 -1.50
N GLU A 226 16.38 6.62 -0.33
CA GLU A 226 16.95 5.75 0.68
C GLU A 226 16.01 4.57 0.91
N SER A 227 16.56 3.37 1.11
CA SER A 227 15.80 2.17 1.45
C SER A 227 16.47 1.45 2.59
N ASP A 228 15.73 1.23 3.67
CA ASP A 228 16.13 0.46 4.85
C ASP A 228 15.28 -0.82 4.94
N LEU A 229 15.94 -1.98 4.98
CA LEU A 229 15.32 -3.29 4.95
C LEU A 229 15.79 -4.12 6.14
N ASP A 230 14.86 -4.51 7.02
CA ASP A 230 15.14 -5.30 8.22
C ASP A 230 14.20 -6.52 8.31
N PHE A 231 14.75 -7.72 8.18
CA PHE A 231 13.98 -8.97 8.20
C PHE A 231 14.46 -9.95 9.26
N VAL A 232 13.54 -10.44 10.08
CA VAL A 232 13.79 -11.43 11.11
C VAL A 232 13.12 -12.75 10.73
N MET A 233 13.91 -13.76 10.42
CA MET A 233 13.46 -15.13 10.17
C MET A 233 13.47 -15.93 11.47
N ARG A 234 12.29 -16.20 12.03
CA ARG A 234 12.16 -16.88 13.33
C ARG A 234 11.94 -18.38 13.19
N GLY A 235 11.47 -18.87 12.04
CA GLY A 235 11.18 -20.28 11.81
C GLY A 235 12.10 -20.93 10.76
N ASP A 236 12.25 -22.23 10.87
CA ASP A 236 13.02 -23.02 9.91
C ASP A 236 12.37 -22.99 8.53
N GLY A 237 13.15 -23.18 7.46
CA GLY A 237 12.66 -23.21 6.07
C GLY A 237 12.24 -21.84 5.50
N SER A 238 12.25 -20.78 6.29
CA SER A 238 11.91 -19.44 5.81
C SER A 238 13.03 -18.81 4.98
N SER A 239 12.67 -17.95 4.05
CA SER A 239 13.61 -17.26 3.17
C SER A 239 13.17 -15.85 2.81
N VAL A 240 14.15 -14.95 2.69
CA VAL A 240 13.97 -13.60 2.15
C VAL A 240 14.92 -13.43 0.97
N ARG A 241 14.40 -12.89 -0.12
CA ARG A 241 15.19 -12.47 -1.27
C ARG A 241 14.91 -11.02 -1.59
N VAL A 242 15.96 -10.20 -1.64
CA VAL A 242 15.89 -8.80 -2.03
C VAL A 242 16.59 -8.59 -3.36
N VAL A 243 15.94 -7.88 -4.28
CA VAL A 243 16.49 -7.43 -5.56
C VAL A 243 16.25 -5.93 -5.65
N SER A 244 17.26 -5.14 -5.35
CA SER A 244 17.19 -3.68 -5.46
C SER A 244 17.96 -3.19 -6.69
N ARG A 245 17.33 -2.30 -7.46
CA ARG A 245 17.93 -1.65 -8.62
C ARG A 245 17.67 -0.15 -8.54
N SER A 246 18.72 0.64 -8.62
CA SER A 246 18.66 2.11 -8.62
C SER A 246 19.38 2.69 -9.83
N VAL A 247 18.85 3.78 -10.37
CA VAL A 247 19.42 4.53 -11.48
C VAL A 247 19.34 6.03 -11.18
#